data_09b46735c4e74dfc34eb3c87e48ced9c
#
_entry.id   09b46735c4e74dfc34eb3c87e48ced9c
#
_cell.length_a   1.000
_cell.length_b   1.000
_cell.length_c   1.000
_cell.angle_alpha   90.00
_cell.angle_beta   90.00
_cell.angle_gamma   90.00
#
_symmetry.space_group_name_H-M   'P 1'
#
loop_
_entity.id
_entity.type
_entity.pdbx_description
1 polymer ?
#
loop_
_entity_poly.entity_id
_entity_poly.type
_entity_poly.pdbx_seq_one_letter_code
_entity_poly.pdbx_strand_id
1 'polypeptide(L)'
;MKTNSKQKSALLVMLLSLLIPNIMAQEPKMPTLEDLIPGGATYRSAENISGLQWWGDQCIKPGIEAVFMINPKNGKETPLTTRNIVNKALEAGNHGKLQHFYNVSFPWPKKSLMLITLPDKYIVYDFDYREVISTRPLPKEGANRDYHPETGHVAYTIGNNLYVDDRAITNEPEGIVCGQSVHRNEFGIKKGTFWSPSGNLLAFYRMDQSMVAQYPLVDVTAPIAEANNIRYPMAGMTSHQVK
;
A
#
# COMPACT_ATOMS: atom_id res chain seq x y z
N MET A 1 54.98 40.86 -34.43
CA MET A 1 53.61 41.38 -34.59
C MET A 1 52.87 41.24 -33.28
N LYS A 2 52.61 42.36 -32.55
CA LYS A 2 51.86 42.31 -31.29
C LYS A 2 50.37 42.35 -31.61
N THR A 3 49.63 41.26 -31.54
CA THR A 3 48.20 41.24 -31.70
C THR A 3 47.52 42.03 -30.59
N ASN A 4 46.67 42.99 -30.94
CA ASN A 4 46.00 43.93 -30.09
C ASN A 4 45.01 43.16 -29.18
N SER A 5 44.91 43.56 -27.90
CA SER A 5 44.05 42.93 -26.86
C SER A 5 42.60 42.79 -27.34
N LYS A 6 42.08 43.74 -28.09
CA LYS A 6 40.73 43.71 -28.66
C LYS A 6 40.55 42.58 -29.74
N GLN A 7 41.60 42.26 -30.47
CA GLN A 7 41.55 41.16 -31.45
C GLN A 7 41.56 39.79 -30.75
N LYS A 8 42.27 39.64 -29.63
CA LYS A 8 42.25 38.42 -28.85
C LYS A 8 40.90 38.18 -28.18
N SER A 9 40.25 39.25 -27.69
CA SER A 9 38.89 39.15 -27.09
C SER A 9 37.85 38.78 -28.19
N ALA A 10 37.92 39.36 -29.38
CA ALA A 10 37.01 39.07 -30.49
C ALA A 10 37.18 37.60 -30.98
N LEU A 11 38.40 37.10 -31.03
CA LEU A 11 38.70 35.71 -31.38
C LEU A 11 38.20 34.71 -30.33
N LEU A 12 38.31 35.08 -29.04
CA LEU A 12 37.81 34.25 -27.95
C LEU A 12 36.28 34.14 -27.97
N VAL A 13 35.58 35.26 -28.19
CA VAL A 13 34.10 35.27 -28.31
C VAL A 13 33.65 34.47 -29.51
N MET A 14 34.36 34.57 -30.64
CA MET A 14 34.06 33.79 -31.87
C MET A 14 34.30 32.27 -31.67
N LEU A 15 35.35 31.90 -30.92
CA LEU A 15 35.60 30.51 -30.55
C LEU A 15 34.55 29.97 -29.54
N LEU A 16 34.12 30.78 -28.58
CA LEU A 16 33.04 30.38 -27.64
C LEU A 16 31.70 30.18 -28.35
N SER A 17 31.37 30.99 -29.35
CA SER A 17 30.14 30.84 -30.14
C SER A 17 30.11 29.57 -31.00
N LEU A 18 31.28 29.04 -31.39
CA LEU A 18 31.42 27.75 -32.11
C LEU A 18 31.28 26.53 -31.17
N LEU A 19 31.38 26.73 -29.86
CA LEU A 19 31.24 25.68 -28.85
C LEU A 19 29.83 25.56 -28.26
N ILE A 20 28.89 26.40 -28.75
CA ILE A 20 27.48 26.22 -28.39
C ILE A 20 27.02 24.98 -29.13
N PRO A 21 26.82 23.82 -28.45
CA PRO A 21 26.20 22.69 -29.13
C PRO A 21 24.86 23.20 -29.67
N ASN A 22 24.57 22.93 -30.93
CA ASN A 22 23.22 23.11 -31.46
C ASN A 22 22.30 22.33 -30.58
N ILE A 23 21.68 22.99 -29.57
CA ILE A 23 20.53 22.46 -28.87
C ILE A 23 19.41 22.54 -29.91
N MET A 24 19.45 21.58 -30.82
CA MET A 24 18.31 21.27 -31.68
C MET A 24 17.23 20.86 -30.67
N ALA A 25 16.29 21.75 -30.40
CA ALA A 25 15.05 21.36 -29.76
C ALA A 25 14.53 20.18 -30.60
N GLN A 26 14.51 18.98 -29.99
CA GLN A 26 13.91 17.84 -30.64
C GLN A 26 12.48 18.27 -31.00
N GLU A 27 12.13 18.18 -32.28
CA GLU A 27 10.75 18.38 -32.66
C GLU A 27 9.88 17.47 -31.79
N PRO A 28 8.79 18.00 -31.22
CA PRO A 28 7.92 17.21 -30.37
C PRO A 28 7.41 16.02 -31.19
N LYS A 29 7.88 14.83 -30.84
CA LYS A 29 7.43 13.58 -31.47
C LYS A 29 5.94 13.42 -31.17
N MET A 30 5.12 13.36 -32.19
CA MET A 30 3.71 12.97 -32.03
C MET A 30 3.67 11.52 -31.53
N PRO A 31 2.99 11.25 -30.39
CA PRO A 31 2.88 9.88 -29.90
C PRO A 31 2.10 9.01 -30.87
N THR A 32 2.59 7.81 -31.13
CA THR A 32 1.86 6.78 -31.87
C THR A 32 0.92 6.01 -30.95
N LEU A 33 0.06 5.17 -31.51
CA LEU A 33 -0.82 4.31 -30.70
C LEU A 33 0.00 3.34 -29.83
N GLU A 34 1.12 2.80 -30.36
CA GLU A 34 2.03 1.94 -29.61
C GLU A 34 2.71 2.65 -28.44
N ASP A 35 2.97 3.96 -28.56
CA ASP A 35 3.51 4.75 -27.46
C ASP A 35 2.51 4.93 -26.30
N LEU A 36 1.21 4.78 -26.56
CA LEU A 36 0.12 5.02 -25.61
C LEU A 36 -0.51 3.75 -25.02
N ILE A 37 -0.35 2.61 -25.69
CA ILE A 37 -0.92 1.34 -25.23
C ILE A 37 0.03 0.68 -24.21
N PRO A 38 -0.42 0.44 -22.96
CA PRO A 38 0.37 -0.31 -21.98
C PRO A 38 0.82 -1.67 -22.52
N GLY A 39 2.14 -1.93 -22.49
CA GLY A 39 2.74 -3.13 -23.08
C GLY A 39 3.09 -3.04 -24.58
N GLY A 40 2.83 -1.92 -25.24
CA GLY A 40 3.33 -1.64 -26.59
C GLY A 40 4.85 -1.60 -26.64
N ALA A 41 5.44 -1.93 -27.79
CA ALA A 41 6.91 -2.02 -27.96
C ALA A 41 7.64 -0.70 -27.66
N THR A 42 6.99 0.43 -27.86
CA THR A 42 7.53 1.78 -27.62
C THR A 42 6.92 2.48 -26.41
N TYR A 43 5.98 1.81 -25.69
CA TYR A 43 5.36 2.36 -24.50
C TYR A 43 6.39 2.64 -23.40
N ARG A 44 6.46 3.88 -22.98
CA ARG A 44 7.32 4.31 -21.87
C ARG A 44 6.46 4.88 -20.76
N SER A 45 6.28 4.10 -19.71
CA SER A 45 5.79 4.66 -18.44
C SER A 45 6.93 5.30 -17.67
N ALA A 46 6.63 6.33 -16.89
CA ALA A 46 7.56 6.77 -15.86
C ALA A 46 7.84 5.62 -14.89
N GLU A 47 9.09 5.46 -14.47
CA GLU A 47 9.41 4.52 -13.40
C GLU A 47 8.62 4.90 -12.16
N ASN A 48 7.76 3.98 -11.75
CA ASN A 48 7.00 4.16 -10.51
C ASN A 48 7.81 3.55 -9.37
N ILE A 49 8.34 4.41 -8.50
CA ILE A 49 8.95 3.97 -7.24
C ILE A 49 7.81 3.71 -6.27
N SER A 50 7.29 2.49 -6.29
CA SER A 50 6.21 2.04 -5.41
C SER A 50 6.74 1.36 -4.15
N GLY A 51 5.90 1.27 -3.11
CA GLY A 51 6.16 0.50 -1.92
C GLY A 51 7.11 1.13 -0.91
N LEU A 52 7.45 2.42 -1.07
CA LEU A 52 8.21 3.13 -0.04
C LEU A 52 7.40 3.26 1.24
N GLN A 53 8.04 3.01 2.37
CA GLN A 53 7.49 3.17 3.71
C GLN A 53 8.44 3.96 4.60
N TRP A 54 7.90 4.57 5.64
CA TRP A 54 8.69 5.19 6.69
C TRP A 54 8.79 4.26 7.90
N TRP A 55 10.00 4.09 8.39
CA TRP A 55 10.31 3.50 9.68
C TRP A 55 11.06 4.53 10.53
N GLY A 56 10.33 5.25 11.36
CA GLY A 56 10.84 6.48 11.98
C GLY A 56 11.26 7.51 10.93
N ASP A 57 12.50 7.94 11.01
CA ASP A 57 13.11 8.89 10.05
C ASP A 57 13.81 8.19 8.88
N GLN A 58 13.70 6.87 8.79
CA GLN A 58 14.31 6.08 7.73
C GLN A 58 13.30 5.76 6.62
N CYS A 59 13.71 5.98 5.38
CA CYS A 59 12.96 5.52 4.22
C CYS A 59 13.35 4.08 3.92
N ILE A 60 12.39 3.19 3.84
CA ILE A 60 12.59 1.77 3.53
C ILE A 60 11.75 1.36 2.33
N LYS A 61 12.21 0.31 1.64
CA LYS A 61 11.57 -0.27 0.47
C LYS A 61 11.44 -1.78 0.64
N PRO A 62 10.25 -2.27 1.03
CA PRO A 62 9.96 -3.69 0.99
C PRO A 62 9.99 -4.24 -0.44
N GLY A 63 10.63 -5.36 -0.64
CA GLY A 63 10.77 -6.03 -1.92
C GLY A 63 10.39 -7.51 -1.86
N ILE A 64 10.77 -8.29 -2.87
CA ILE A 64 10.55 -9.74 -2.88
C ILE A 64 11.57 -10.43 -1.96
N GLU A 65 12.85 -10.17 -2.16
CA GLU A 65 13.93 -10.89 -1.48
C GLU A 65 14.42 -10.19 -0.20
N ALA A 66 14.21 -8.89 -0.07
CA ALA A 66 14.71 -8.10 1.05
C ALA A 66 13.84 -6.86 1.31
N VAL A 67 14.00 -6.32 2.52
CA VAL A 67 13.67 -4.93 2.82
C VAL A 67 14.93 -4.11 2.71
N PHE A 68 14.88 -3.03 1.96
CA PHE A 68 16.03 -2.13 1.77
C PHE A 68 15.83 -0.84 2.53
N MET A 69 16.88 -0.36 3.14
CA MET A 69 16.99 1.01 3.64
C MET A 69 17.52 1.89 2.51
N ILE A 70 16.86 3.02 2.28
CA ILE A 70 17.19 3.95 1.19
C ILE A 70 17.98 5.13 1.76
N ASN A 71 19.18 5.36 1.24
CA ASN A 71 19.95 6.54 1.59
C ASN A 71 19.32 7.79 0.91
N PRO A 72 18.83 8.78 1.68
CA PRO A 72 18.11 9.92 1.11
C PRO A 72 18.99 10.86 0.28
N LYS A 73 20.33 10.77 0.42
CA LYS A 73 21.26 11.65 -0.30
C LYS A 73 21.58 11.16 -1.71
N ASN A 74 21.60 9.85 -1.92
CA ASN A 74 22.09 9.25 -3.17
C ASN A 74 21.24 8.09 -3.69
N GLY A 75 20.12 7.76 -3.01
CA GLY A 75 19.23 6.68 -3.39
C GLY A 75 19.81 5.26 -3.23
N LYS A 76 21.02 5.13 -2.64
CA LYS A 76 21.63 3.81 -2.47
C LYS A 76 20.79 2.91 -1.56
N GLU A 77 20.52 1.71 -2.02
CA GLU A 77 19.78 0.68 -1.30
C GLU A 77 20.76 -0.18 -0.48
N THR A 78 20.42 -0.39 0.80
CA THR A 78 21.19 -1.29 1.69
C THR A 78 20.19 -2.26 2.33
N PRO A 79 20.41 -3.59 2.26
CA PRO A 79 19.49 -4.55 2.88
C PRO A 79 19.40 -4.35 4.39
N LEU A 80 18.17 -4.18 4.90
CA LEU A 80 17.87 -4.19 6.33
C LEU A 80 17.71 -5.62 6.83
N THR A 81 16.95 -6.44 6.10
CA THR A 81 16.83 -7.88 6.33
C THR A 81 16.49 -8.58 5.01
N THR A 82 16.68 -9.90 4.96
CA THR A 82 16.39 -10.71 3.78
C THR A 82 15.37 -11.79 4.07
N ARG A 83 14.65 -12.22 3.04
CA ARG A 83 13.64 -13.28 3.12
C ARG A 83 14.19 -14.58 3.71
N ASN A 84 15.42 -14.95 3.35
CA ASN A 84 16.06 -16.15 3.90
C ASN A 84 16.31 -16.06 5.40
N ILE A 85 16.73 -14.90 5.91
CA ILE A 85 16.94 -14.68 7.34
C ILE A 85 15.61 -14.79 8.09
N VAL A 86 14.58 -14.12 7.61
CA VAL A 86 13.24 -14.13 8.22
C VAL A 86 12.64 -15.54 8.19
N ASN A 87 12.69 -16.22 7.03
CA ASN A 87 12.11 -17.55 6.89
C ASN A 87 12.78 -18.60 7.79
N LYS A 88 14.07 -18.46 8.05
CA LYS A 88 14.77 -19.34 9.00
C LYS A 88 14.15 -19.30 10.40
N ALA A 89 13.79 -18.10 10.89
CA ALA A 89 13.14 -17.93 12.19
C ALA A 89 11.67 -18.38 12.14
N LEU A 90 10.95 -18.07 11.07
CA LEU A 90 9.56 -18.49 10.90
C LEU A 90 9.43 -20.02 10.86
N GLU A 91 10.30 -20.69 10.12
CA GLU A 91 10.32 -22.16 10.02
C GLU A 91 10.69 -22.83 11.35
N ALA A 92 11.66 -22.29 12.08
CA ALA A 92 12.05 -22.77 13.40
C ALA A 92 10.88 -22.74 14.40
N GLY A 93 10.00 -21.74 14.30
CA GLY A 93 8.79 -21.61 15.12
C GLY A 93 7.52 -22.25 14.50
N ASN A 94 7.62 -22.93 13.38
CA ASN A 94 6.48 -23.49 12.64
C ASN A 94 5.41 -22.45 12.25
N HIS A 95 5.85 -21.23 11.90
CA HIS A 95 4.97 -20.11 11.56
C HIS A 95 4.67 -19.99 10.06
N GLY A 96 5.19 -20.90 9.22
CA GLY A 96 5.07 -20.86 7.77
C GLY A 96 6.22 -20.12 7.10
N LYS A 97 5.98 -19.58 5.89
CA LYS A 97 7.01 -18.89 5.09
C LYS A 97 6.49 -17.57 4.55
N LEU A 98 7.36 -16.57 4.59
CA LEU A 98 7.16 -15.30 3.90
C LEU A 98 7.58 -15.46 2.43
N GLN A 99 6.70 -15.09 1.50
CA GLN A 99 6.99 -15.15 0.06
C GLN A 99 7.65 -13.86 -0.45
N HIS A 100 7.27 -12.71 0.12
CA HIS A 100 7.74 -11.37 -0.19
C HIS A 100 7.44 -10.42 0.97
N PHE A 101 8.04 -9.25 0.97
CA PHE A 101 7.85 -8.25 2.02
C PHE A 101 6.71 -7.26 1.75
N TYR A 102 5.89 -7.41 0.71
CA TYR A 102 4.79 -6.48 0.41
C TYR A 102 3.67 -6.49 1.46
N ASN A 103 3.56 -7.58 2.24
CA ASN A 103 2.62 -7.72 3.35
C ASN A 103 3.28 -7.44 4.71
N VAL A 104 4.35 -6.65 4.72
CA VAL A 104 5.08 -6.28 5.93
C VAL A 104 4.97 -4.78 6.15
N SER A 105 4.78 -4.38 7.38
CA SER A 105 4.77 -2.98 7.81
C SER A 105 5.67 -2.76 9.02
N PHE A 106 6.00 -1.49 9.30
CA PHE A 106 6.93 -1.09 10.35
C PHE A 106 6.26 -0.08 11.29
N PRO A 107 5.25 -0.50 12.06
CA PRO A 107 4.46 0.42 12.89
C PRO A 107 5.19 0.91 14.15
N TRP A 108 6.38 0.40 14.44
CA TRP A 108 7.20 0.80 15.59
C TRP A 108 8.42 1.62 15.16
N PRO A 109 8.34 2.96 15.09
CA PRO A 109 9.38 3.80 14.48
C PRO A 109 10.75 3.79 15.20
N LYS A 110 10.79 3.29 16.46
CA LYS A 110 12.01 3.27 17.29
C LYS A 110 12.43 1.86 17.71
N LYS A 111 11.79 0.82 17.17
CA LYS A 111 12.09 -0.59 17.49
C LYS A 111 12.43 -1.35 16.23
N SER A 112 13.33 -2.31 16.33
CA SER A 112 13.72 -3.24 15.26
C SER A 112 12.61 -4.26 14.94
N LEU A 113 11.35 -3.83 15.02
CA LEU A 113 10.20 -4.69 14.85
C LEU A 113 9.51 -4.45 13.52
N MET A 114 9.08 -5.52 12.89
CA MET A 114 8.18 -5.49 11.75
C MET A 114 6.96 -6.36 12.00
N LEU A 115 5.83 -5.95 11.46
CA LEU A 115 4.57 -6.70 11.46
C LEU A 115 4.43 -7.44 10.13
N ILE A 116 4.45 -8.75 10.19
CA ILE A 116 4.20 -9.61 9.03
C ILE A 116 2.73 -10.01 9.05
N THR A 117 2.02 -9.71 7.95
CA THR A 117 0.61 -10.06 7.77
C THR A 117 0.51 -11.30 6.90
N LEU A 118 0.08 -12.41 7.49
CA LEU A 118 -0.24 -13.65 6.80
C LEU A 118 -1.77 -13.82 6.68
N PRO A 119 -2.27 -14.69 5.82
CA PRO A 119 -3.71 -14.93 5.68
C PRO A 119 -4.41 -15.36 6.98
N ASP A 120 -3.72 -16.08 7.84
CA ASP A 120 -4.23 -16.72 9.05
C ASP A 120 -3.68 -16.12 10.35
N LYS A 121 -2.75 -15.18 10.30
CA LYS A 121 -2.15 -14.58 11.51
C LYS A 121 -1.37 -13.31 11.24
N TYR A 122 -1.15 -12.53 12.30
CA TYR A 122 -0.08 -11.54 12.39
C TYR A 122 1.12 -12.13 13.11
N ILE A 123 2.32 -11.71 12.71
CA ILE A 123 3.59 -12.07 13.37
C ILE A 123 4.37 -10.78 13.61
N VAL A 124 4.77 -10.55 14.84
CA VAL A 124 5.74 -9.52 15.21
C VAL A 124 7.13 -10.16 15.18
N TYR A 125 8.00 -9.63 14.35
CA TYR A 125 9.35 -10.16 14.14
C TYR A 125 10.38 -9.07 14.44
N ASP A 126 11.39 -9.40 15.24
CA ASP A 126 12.55 -8.55 15.47
C ASP A 126 13.64 -8.89 14.43
N PHE A 127 13.99 -7.90 13.61
CA PHE A 127 14.95 -8.11 12.54
C PHE A 127 16.42 -7.92 12.98
N ASP A 128 16.68 -7.31 14.14
CA ASP A 128 18.02 -7.25 14.73
C ASP A 128 18.35 -8.55 15.46
N TYR A 129 17.44 -9.01 16.32
CA TYR A 129 17.60 -10.28 17.04
C TYR A 129 17.25 -11.50 16.20
N ARG A 130 16.57 -11.31 15.05
CA ARG A 130 16.17 -12.37 14.10
C ARG A 130 15.25 -13.41 14.70
N GLU A 131 14.30 -12.98 15.49
CA GLU A 131 13.38 -13.85 16.20
C GLU A 131 11.92 -13.39 16.09
N VAL A 132 11.01 -14.35 16.27
CA VAL A 132 9.58 -14.09 16.38
C VAL A 132 9.26 -13.69 17.82
N ILE A 133 8.78 -12.47 17.99
CA ILE A 133 8.40 -11.93 19.31
C ILE A 133 7.01 -12.41 19.73
N SER A 134 6.05 -12.38 18.82
CA SER A 134 4.69 -12.82 19.07
C SER A 134 3.96 -13.20 17.80
N THR A 135 2.91 -14.00 17.97
CA THR A 135 1.97 -14.34 16.88
C THR A 135 0.55 -14.12 17.35
N ARG A 136 -0.29 -13.64 16.45
CA ARG A 136 -1.72 -13.44 16.70
C ARG A 136 -2.51 -14.18 15.63
N PRO A 137 -3.14 -15.32 15.93
CA PRO A 137 -4.02 -16.03 15.01
C PRO A 137 -5.22 -15.16 14.61
N LEU A 138 -5.71 -15.39 13.42
CA LEU A 138 -6.87 -14.70 12.84
C LEU A 138 -7.91 -15.73 12.40
N PRO A 139 -9.20 -15.47 12.61
CA PRO A 139 -10.24 -16.36 12.09
C PRO A 139 -10.22 -16.33 10.56
N LYS A 140 -10.53 -17.49 9.96
CA LYS A 140 -10.53 -17.67 8.51
C LYS A 140 -11.47 -16.68 7.81
N GLU A 141 -12.65 -16.46 8.40
CA GLU A 141 -13.69 -15.56 7.91
C GLU A 141 -13.42 -14.08 8.24
N GLY A 142 -12.36 -13.80 9.01
CA GLY A 142 -12.01 -12.45 9.45
C GLY A 142 -11.52 -11.57 8.30
N ALA A 143 -12.26 -10.50 8.00
CA ALA A 143 -11.93 -9.49 7.01
C ALA A 143 -11.70 -8.11 7.65
N ASN A 144 -11.30 -7.10 6.86
CA ASN A 144 -11.10 -5.70 7.30
C ASN A 144 -10.26 -5.58 8.58
N ARG A 145 -9.14 -6.28 8.61
CA ARG A 145 -8.28 -6.45 9.78
C ARG A 145 -7.50 -5.18 10.09
N ASP A 146 -7.48 -4.78 11.36
CA ASP A 146 -6.78 -3.58 11.87
C ASP A 146 -6.02 -3.93 13.16
N TYR A 147 -4.70 -4.08 13.05
CA TYR A 147 -3.81 -4.42 14.17
C TYR A 147 -3.35 -3.17 14.91
N HIS A 148 -3.46 -3.14 16.23
CA HIS A 148 -2.92 -2.07 17.06
C HIS A 148 -1.53 -2.44 17.60
N PRO A 149 -0.46 -1.70 17.23
CA PRO A 149 0.92 -2.12 17.48
C PRO A 149 1.32 -2.13 18.96
N GLU A 150 0.79 -1.21 19.78
CA GLU A 150 1.23 -1.11 21.20
C GLU A 150 0.51 -2.11 22.10
N THR A 151 -0.73 -2.50 21.78
CA THR A 151 -1.51 -3.46 22.59
C THR A 151 -1.55 -4.86 22.02
N GLY A 152 -1.29 -5.01 20.71
CA GLY A 152 -1.46 -6.27 19.99
C GLY A 152 -2.92 -6.66 19.74
N HIS A 153 -3.89 -5.78 20.05
CA HIS A 153 -5.29 -6.00 19.73
C HIS A 153 -5.52 -6.01 18.21
N VAL A 154 -6.49 -6.81 17.80
CA VAL A 154 -6.90 -6.89 16.40
C VAL A 154 -8.40 -6.65 16.30
N ALA A 155 -8.79 -5.61 15.57
CA ALA A 155 -10.15 -5.44 15.10
C ALA A 155 -10.31 -6.14 13.75
N TYR A 156 -11.42 -6.80 13.52
CA TYR A 156 -11.76 -7.42 12.25
C TYR A 156 -13.29 -7.57 12.12
N THR A 157 -13.75 -7.87 10.90
CA THR A 157 -15.18 -8.13 10.66
C THR A 157 -15.41 -9.58 10.27
N ILE A 158 -16.52 -10.17 10.74
CA ILE A 158 -17.10 -11.41 10.19
C ILE A 158 -18.49 -11.04 9.68
N GLY A 159 -18.74 -11.26 8.41
CA GLY A 159 -19.93 -10.70 7.75
C GLY A 159 -19.98 -9.18 7.93
N ASN A 160 -21.07 -8.68 8.47
CA ASN A 160 -21.28 -7.24 8.70
C ASN A 160 -21.00 -6.78 10.14
N ASN A 161 -20.52 -7.67 11.00
CA ASN A 161 -20.29 -7.36 12.40
C ASN A 161 -18.81 -7.22 12.75
N LEU A 162 -18.53 -6.33 13.71
CA LEU A 162 -17.20 -5.99 14.19
C LEU A 162 -16.84 -6.87 15.40
N TYR A 163 -15.61 -7.32 15.40
CA TYR A 163 -14.97 -8.09 16.46
C TYR A 163 -13.67 -7.40 16.88
N VAL A 164 -13.32 -7.55 18.16
CA VAL A 164 -11.99 -7.22 18.67
C VAL A 164 -11.48 -8.47 19.39
N ASP A 165 -10.34 -8.96 18.95
CA ASP A 165 -9.79 -10.24 19.36
C ASP A 165 -10.83 -11.36 19.14
N ASP A 166 -11.23 -12.09 20.20
CA ASP A 166 -12.25 -13.15 20.09
C ASP A 166 -13.64 -12.68 20.55
N ARG A 167 -13.85 -11.36 20.71
CA ARG A 167 -15.10 -10.78 21.25
C ARG A 167 -15.87 -10.04 20.16
N ALA A 168 -17.14 -10.40 19.98
CA ALA A 168 -18.07 -9.60 19.19
C ALA A 168 -18.33 -8.24 19.87
N ILE A 169 -18.10 -7.15 19.14
CA ILE A 169 -18.39 -5.77 19.56
C ILE A 169 -19.75 -5.35 19.10
N THR A 170 -20.19 -5.82 17.93
CA THR A 170 -21.52 -5.56 17.39
C THR A 170 -22.25 -6.86 17.10
N ASN A 171 -23.58 -6.80 17.16
CA ASN A 171 -24.50 -7.87 16.76
C ASN A 171 -25.69 -7.21 16.09
N GLU A 172 -25.47 -6.66 14.91
CA GLU A 172 -26.46 -5.88 14.18
C GLU A 172 -27.25 -6.76 13.20
N PRO A 173 -28.51 -6.38 12.91
CA PRO A 173 -29.32 -7.09 11.94
C PRO A 173 -28.80 -6.92 10.50
N GLU A 174 -29.39 -7.70 9.59
CA GLU A 174 -29.14 -7.56 8.15
C GLU A 174 -29.38 -6.11 7.68
N GLY A 175 -28.48 -5.61 6.82
CA GLY A 175 -28.55 -4.24 6.31
C GLY A 175 -27.75 -3.23 7.15
N ILE A 176 -27.23 -3.61 8.30
CA ILE A 176 -26.30 -2.78 9.06
C ILE A 176 -24.89 -3.35 8.92
N VAL A 177 -23.94 -2.51 8.56
CA VAL A 177 -22.53 -2.88 8.33
C VAL A 177 -21.63 -2.09 9.29
N CYS A 178 -20.83 -2.79 10.08
CA CYS A 178 -19.95 -2.20 11.06
C CYS A 178 -18.46 -2.47 10.73
N GLY A 179 -17.59 -1.49 10.94
CA GLY A 179 -16.14 -1.64 10.84
C GLY A 179 -15.59 -1.81 9.43
N GLN A 180 -16.37 -1.54 8.40
CA GLN A 180 -15.96 -1.61 7.00
C GLN A 180 -15.82 -0.21 6.40
N SER A 181 -15.00 -0.09 5.34
CA SER A 181 -14.90 1.15 4.57
C SER A 181 -16.25 1.49 3.93
N VAL A 182 -16.68 2.74 4.07
CA VAL A 182 -17.97 3.21 3.58
C VAL A 182 -17.93 3.80 2.17
N HIS A 183 -16.72 3.98 1.62
CA HIS A 183 -16.49 4.59 0.31
C HIS A 183 -15.84 3.64 -0.71
N ARG A 184 -15.95 2.33 -0.54
CA ARG A 184 -15.35 1.33 -1.46
C ARG A 184 -13.89 1.64 -1.81
N ASN A 185 -13.10 2.10 -0.82
CA ASN A 185 -11.69 2.51 -0.96
C ASN A 185 -11.45 3.76 -1.83
N GLU A 186 -12.48 4.56 -2.06
CA GLU A 186 -12.35 5.87 -2.72
C GLU A 186 -11.85 6.95 -1.74
N PHE A 187 -11.34 8.06 -2.27
CA PHE A 187 -10.86 9.22 -1.50
C PHE A 187 -9.79 8.87 -0.44
N GLY A 188 -9.07 7.77 -0.61
CA GLY A 188 -8.07 7.32 0.35
C GLY A 188 -8.65 6.67 1.63
N ILE A 189 -9.97 6.50 1.74
CA ILE A 189 -10.64 5.82 2.86
C ILE A 189 -10.63 4.32 2.61
N LYS A 190 -9.66 3.62 3.23
CA LYS A 190 -9.41 2.19 2.98
C LYS A 190 -9.87 1.29 4.12
N LYS A 191 -10.26 1.85 5.27
CA LYS A 191 -10.69 1.07 6.44
C LYS A 191 -11.87 1.70 7.13
N GLY A 192 -12.54 0.94 8.00
CA GLY A 192 -13.69 1.38 8.76
C GLY A 192 -13.49 1.33 10.27
N THR A 193 -12.26 1.12 10.74
CA THR A 193 -11.88 1.05 12.16
C THR A 193 -10.72 1.99 12.44
N PHE A 194 -10.70 2.63 13.61
CA PHE A 194 -9.71 3.65 13.98
C PHE A 194 -9.38 3.51 15.46
N TRP A 195 -8.22 2.94 15.75
CA TRP A 195 -7.72 2.82 17.11
C TRP A 195 -7.26 4.17 17.68
N SER A 196 -7.53 4.41 18.95
CA SER A 196 -6.84 5.48 19.69
C SER A 196 -5.35 5.16 19.81
N PRO A 197 -4.46 6.15 19.97
CA PRO A 197 -3.02 5.91 20.12
C PRO A 197 -2.66 4.96 21.27
N SER A 198 -3.47 4.92 22.32
CA SER A 198 -3.29 4.00 23.46
C SER A 198 -3.86 2.59 23.22
N GLY A 199 -4.64 2.38 22.16
CA GLY A 199 -5.35 1.12 21.90
C GLY A 199 -6.55 0.83 22.81
N ASN A 200 -6.90 1.75 23.71
CA ASN A 200 -8.00 1.55 24.67
C ASN A 200 -9.38 1.87 24.09
N LEU A 201 -9.43 2.62 23.00
CA LEU A 201 -10.66 3.01 22.30
C LEU A 201 -10.56 2.64 20.85
N LEU A 202 -11.69 2.22 20.27
CA LEU A 202 -11.85 1.92 18.86
C LEU A 202 -13.07 2.67 18.34
N ALA A 203 -12.84 3.64 17.44
CA ALA A 203 -13.90 4.22 16.63
C ALA A 203 -14.12 3.38 15.37
N PHE A 204 -15.35 3.29 14.90
CA PHE A 204 -15.67 2.55 13.68
C PHE A 204 -16.88 3.13 12.97
N TYR A 205 -16.96 2.91 11.67
CA TYR A 205 -18.15 3.25 10.90
C TYR A 205 -19.26 2.22 11.13
N ARG A 206 -20.48 2.73 11.39
CA ARG A 206 -21.72 1.98 11.36
C ARG A 206 -22.57 2.51 10.21
N MET A 207 -22.71 1.72 9.17
CA MET A 207 -23.46 2.06 7.97
C MET A 207 -24.80 1.34 7.95
N ASP A 208 -25.89 2.12 7.91
CA ASP A 208 -27.22 1.60 7.68
C ASP A 208 -27.52 1.65 6.17
N GLN A 209 -27.69 0.50 5.59
CA GLN A 209 -28.10 0.31 4.18
C GLN A 209 -29.42 -0.47 4.06
N SER A 210 -30.18 -0.62 5.16
CA SER A 210 -31.44 -1.38 5.17
C SER A 210 -32.49 -0.80 4.20
N MET A 211 -32.48 0.53 4.05
CA MET A 211 -33.35 1.26 3.13
C MET A 211 -32.88 1.33 1.69
N VAL A 212 -31.65 0.88 1.40
CA VAL A 212 -31.06 0.97 0.06
C VAL A 212 -31.62 -0.14 -0.83
N ALA A 213 -32.04 0.23 -2.04
CA ALA A 213 -32.54 -0.71 -3.03
C ALA A 213 -31.50 -1.78 -3.39
N GLN A 214 -31.98 -2.96 -3.70
CA GLN A 214 -31.13 -4.04 -4.21
C GLN A 214 -30.95 -3.89 -5.73
N TYR A 215 -29.73 -4.08 -6.18
CA TYR A 215 -29.35 -4.10 -7.58
C TYR A 215 -28.75 -5.46 -7.95
N PRO A 216 -29.24 -6.14 -8.99
CA PRO A 216 -28.73 -7.42 -9.40
C PRO A 216 -27.39 -7.24 -10.16
N LEU A 217 -26.32 -7.79 -9.65
CA LEU A 217 -25.08 -8.02 -10.40
C LEU A 217 -25.14 -9.41 -10.99
N VAL A 218 -25.10 -9.52 -12.30
CA VAL A 218 -25.10 -10.82 -12.98
C VAL A 218 -23.67 -11.34 -13.09
N ASP A 219 -23.41 -12.50 -12.51
CA ASP A 219 -22.18 -13.24 -12.74
C ASP A 219 -22.30 -14.01 -14.06
N VAL A 220 -21.62 -13.50 -15.08
CA VAL A 220 -21.58 -14.11 -16.42
C VAL A 220 -20.46 -15.14 -16.57
N THR A 221 -19.63 -15.37 -15.54
CA THR A 221 -18.57 -16.36 -15.57
C THR A 221 -19.08 -17.76 -15.15
N ALA A 222 -20.21 -17.81 -14.45
CA ALA A 222 -20.87 -19.05 -14.13
C ALA A 222 -21.44 -19.72 -15.41
N PRO A 223 -21.48 -21.07 -15.50
CA PRO A 223 -22.06 -21.81 -16.64
C PRO A 223 -23.54 -21.42 -16.93
N ILE A 224 -24.27 -21.09 -15.90
CA ILE A 224 -25.60 -20.48 -15.95
C ILE A 224 -25.49 -19.16 -15.21
N ALA A 225 -25.88 -18.05 -15.85
CA ALA A 225 -25.79 -16.73 -15.26
C ALA A 225 -26.55 -16.64 -13.92
N GLU A 226 -25.89 -16.18 -12.89
CA GLU A 226 -26.44 -16.04 -11.53
C GLU A 226 -26.55 -14.54 -11.18
N ALA A 227 -27.65 -14.15 -10.54
CA ALA A 227 -27.86 -12.80 -10.07
C ALA A 227 -27.46 -12.67 -8.60
N ASN A 228 -26.41 -11.90 -8.33
CA ASN A 228 -25.97 -11.53 -6.98
C ASN A 228 -26.51 -10.15 -6.64
N ASN A 229 -27.51 -10.07 -5.76
CA ASN A 229 -28.08 -8.80 -5.36
C ASN A 229 -27.17 -8.06 -4.38
N ILE A 230 -26.85 -6.81 -4.69
CA ILE A 230 -26.11 -5.91 -3.80
C ILE A 230 -26.97 -4.69 -3.45
N ARG A 231 -26.74 -4.09 -2.28
CA ARG A 231 -27.32 -2.80 -1.91
C ARG A 231 -26.60 -1.71 -2.71
N TYR A 232 -27.34 -1.04 -3.60
CA TYR A 232 -26.80 0.02 -4.46
C TYR A 232 -27.76 1.18 -4.60
N PRO A 233 -27.37 2.40 -4.16
CA PRO A 233 -28.23 3.57 -4.28
C PRO A 233 -28.20 4.07 -5.72
N MET A 234 -29.21 3.71 -6.50
CA MET A 234 -29.38 4.22 -7.86
C MET A 234 -29.76 5.71 -7.85
N ALA A 235 -29.56 6.41 -8.96
CA ALA A 235 -29.87 7.82 -9.10
C ALA A 235 -31.31 8.13 -8.71
N GLY A 236 -31.52 9.10 -7.84
CA GLY A 236 -32.81 9.49 -7.30
C GLY A 236 -33.39 8.59 -6.20
N MET A 237 -32.71 7.51 -5.81
CA MET A 237 -33.12 6.61 -4.74
C MET A 237 -32.42 6.91 -3.42
N THR A 238 -32.97 6.34 -2.34
CA THR A 238 -32.38 6.50 -0.99
C THR A 238 -30.99 5.88 -0.89
N SER A 239 -30.03 6.65 -0.39
CA SER A 239 -28.67 6.20 -0.11
C SER A 239 -28.54 5.69 1.33
N HIS A 240 -27.44 4.97 1.59
CA HIS A 240 -27.06 4.53 2.92
C HIS A 240 -26.69 5.70 3.84
N GLN A 241 -26.85 5.50 5.14
CA GLN A 241 -26.49 6.45 6.19
C GLN A 241 -25.33 5.91 7.03
N VAL A 242 -24.37 6.77 7.32
CA VAL A 242 -23.17 6.41 8.08
C VAL A 242 -23.10 7.22 9.37
N LYS A 243 -22.77 6.55 10.45
CA LYS A 243 -22.48 7.15 11.77
C LYS A 243 -21.09 6.76 12.23
#